data_03661690a1129207b3f01bd828463c21
#
_entry.id   03661690a1129207b3f01bd828463c21
#
_cell.length_a   1.000
_cell.length_b   1.000
_cell.length_c   1.000
_cell.angle_alpha   90.00
_cell.angle_beta   90.00
_cell.angle_gamma   90.00
#
_symmetry.space_group_name_H-M   'P 1'
#
loop_
_entity.id
_entity.type
_entity.pdbx_description
1 polymer ?
#
loop_
_entity_poly.entity_id
_entity_poly.type
_entity_poly.pdbx_seq_one_letter_code
_entity_poly.pdbx_strand_id
1 'polypeptide(L)'
;LKSDFDVFLAICDKEIEEYCQKHQLSFIMTDPKHPSGSDRIGEALLKIEKNSLYNFVINVQGDMPFINKTYIQSLRRNLENFKMTTLACPFLHSQEASNISKVKVEIDTTKDIALNFSRQVDDKKNLNKTIFHHIGVYGFQKNFQKKYISLPQSQRELVETLEQLRVLGLEKINITYIKNE
;
A
#
# COMPACT_ATOMS: atom_id res chain seq x y z
N LEU A 1 -1.27 17.28 -3.15
CA LEU A 1 -2.34 16.25 -3.02
C LEU A 1 -3.68 16.88 -2.65
N LYS A 2 -3.73 17.80 -1.68
CA LYS A 2 -5.00 18.41 -1.19
C LYS A 2 -5.90 19.04 -2.27
N SER A 3 -5.38 19.38 -3.44
CA SER A 3 -6.20 19.96 -4.53
C SER A 3 -7.07 18.93 -5.26
N ASP A 4 -6.70 17.64 -5.23
CA ASP A 4 -7.35 16.58 -6.01
C ASP A 4 -7.86 15.43 -5.14
N PHE A 5 -7.46 15.39 -3.87
CA PHE A 5 -7.78 14.33 -2.93
C PHE A 5 -8.09 14.92 -1.56
N ASP A 6 -9.04 14.35 -0.87
CA ASP A 6 -9.20 14.55 0.56
C ASP A 6 -8.10 13.77 1.29
N VAL A 7 -7.30 14.46 2.08
CA VAL A 7 -6.14 13.88 2.76
C VAL A 7 -6.38 13.89 4.26
N PHE A 8 -6.27 12.73 4.87
CA PHE A 8 -6.38 12.54 6.31
C PHE A 8 -5.16 11.79 6.85
N LEU A 9 -4.72 12.16 8.02
CA LEU A 9 -3.69 11.43 8.77
C LEU A 9 -4.38 10.43 9.69
N ALA A 10 -4.18 9.13 9.48
CA ALA A 10 -4.63 8.09 10.41
C ALA A 10 -3.57 7.88 11.48
N ILE A 11 -3.82 8.37 12.69
CA ILE A 11 -2.85 8.44 13.77
C ILE A 11 -3.35 7.72 15.02
N CYS A 12 -2.43 7.38 15.93
CA CYS A 12 -2.79 6.77 17.23
C CYS A 12 -2.04 7.40 18.41
N ASP A 13 -1.20 8.38 18.13
CA ASP A 13 -0.32 9.01 19.11
C ASP A 13 -0.81 10.41 19.46
N LYS A 14 -0.83 10.75 20.75
CA LYS A 14 -1.29 12.05 21.24
C LYS A 14 -0.36 13.19 20.83
N GLU A 15 0.94 12.95 20.80
CA GLU A 15 1.92 13.96 20.37
C GLU A 15 1.69 14.34 18.90
N ILE A 16 1.40 13.34 18.05
CA ILE A 16 1.06 13.58 16.64
C ILE A 16 -0.31 14.28 16.53
N GLU A 17 -1.28 13.93 17.38
CA GLU A 17 -2.57 14.62 17.46
C GLU A 17 -2.41 16.11 17.75
N GLU A 18 -1.62 16.47 18.78
CA GLU A 18 -1.33 17.85 19.14
C GLU A 18 -0.64 18.61 17.99
N TYR A 19 0.30 17.95 17.32
CA TYR A 19 0.93 18.51 16.13
C TYR A 19 -0.08 18.78 15.01
N CYS A 20 -0.97 17.83 14.72
CA CYS A 20 -2.01 17.98 13.71
C CYS A 20 -2.96 19.13 14.03
N GLN A 21 -3.39 19.24 15.29
CA GLN A 21 -4.24 20.34 15.76
C GLN A 21 -3.57 21.70 15.59
N LYS A 22 -2.32 21.81 16.04
CA LYS A 22 -1.51 23.04 15.93
C LYS A 22 -1.35 23.48 14.47
N HIS A 23 -1.20 22.54 13.53
CA HIS A 23 -0.97 22.82 12.11
C HIS A 23 -2.24 22.72 11.25
N GLN A 24 -3.42 22.59 11.87
CA GLN A 24 -4.74 22.50 11.20
C GLN A 24 -4.75 21.38 10.12
N LEU A 25 -4.12 20.23 10.41
CA LEU A 25 -4.12 19.07 9.56
C LEU A 25 -5.36 18.20 9.86
N SER A 26 -5.99 17.68 8.81
CA SER A 26 -7.09 16.71 8.97
C SER A 26 -6.55 15.37 9.44
N PHE A 27 -7.05 14.86 10.56
CA PHE A 27 -6.60 13.59 11.11
C PHE A 27 -7.77 12.76 11.67
N ILE A 28 -7.52 11.48 11.83
CA ILE A 28 -8.41 10.49 12.44
C ILE A 28 -7.64 9.70 13.47
N MET A 29 -8.08 9.76 14.73
CA MET A 29 -7.54 8.89 15.77
C MET A 29 -8.00 7.46 15.57
N THR A 30 -7.07 6.51 15.63
CA THR A 30 -7.27 5.07 15.42
C THR A 30 -6.68 4.25 16.55
N ASP A 31 -7.09 3.00 16.69
CA ASP A 31 -6.54 2.09 17.69
C ASP A 31 -5.03 1.88 17.48
N PRO A 32 -4.19 2.03 18.51
CA PRO A 32 -2.74 1.76 18.42
C PRO A 32 -2.42 0.29 18.12
N LYS A 33 -3.35 -0.64 18.37
CA LYS A 33 -3.14 -2.09 18.24
C LYS A 33 -3.30 -2.63 16.82
N HIS A 34 -3.54 -1.78 15.82
CA HIS A 34 -3.65 -2.27 14.45
C HIS A 34 -2.38 -2.99 14.00
N PRO A 35 -2.50 -4.21 13.42
CA PRO A 35 -1.36 -5.01 13.02
C PRO A 35 -0.65 -4.48 11.77
N SER A 36 -1.34 -3.65 10.96
CA SER A 36 -0.77 -3.07 9.74
C SER A 36 -1.29 -1.66 9.44
N GLY A 37 -0.60 -0.99 8.52
CA GLY A 37 -1.03 0.31 8.00
C GLY A 37 -2.39 0.22 7.30
N SER A 38 -2.66 -0.84 6.55
CA SER A 38 -3.95 -1.03 5.88
C SER A 38 -5.10 -1.30 6.85
N ASP A 39 -4.86 -1.96 7.98
CA ASP A 39 -5.88 -2.11 9.03
C ASP A 39 -6.22 -0.75 9.66
N ARG A 40 -5.20 0.07 9.94
CA ARG A 40 -5.38 1.43 10.46
C ARG A 40 -6.18 2.32 9.51
N ILE A 41 -5.85 2.31 8.22
CA ILE A 41 -6.58 3.07 7.20
C ILE A 41 -8.02 2.57 7.07
N GLY A 42 -8.24 1.27 7.23
CA GLY A 42 -9.59 0.69 7.24
C GLY A 42 -10.46 1.24 8.37
N GLU A 43 -9.93 1.33 9.59
CA GLU A 43 -10.64 1.97 10.72
C GLU A 43 -10.91 3.45 10.43
N ALA A 44 -9.90 4.19 9.95
CA ALA A 44 -10.06 5.59 9.60
C ALA A 44 -11.17 5.78 8.55
N LEU A 45 -11.20 4.95 7.51
CA LEU A 45 -12.25 4.96 6.49
C LEU A 45 -13.65 4.78 7.11
N LEU A 46 -13.83 3.81 8.01
CA LEU A 46 -15.11 3.56 8.68
C LEU A 46 -15.57 4.76 9.52
N LYS A 47 -14.64 5.50 10.11
CA LYS A 47 -14.95 6.73 10.89
C LYS A 47 -15.35 7.90 10.00
N ILE A 48 -14.73 8.05 8.84
CA ILE A 48 -14.99 9.13 7.87
C ILE A 48 -16.29 8.87 7.10
N GLU A 49 -16.58 7.61 6.78
CA GLU A 49 -17.60 7.21 5.81
C GLU A 49 -19.03 7.65 6.19
N LYS A 50 -19.29 7.91 7.46
CA LYS A 50 -20.63 8.35 7.93
C LYS A 50 -21.15 9.59 7.18
N ASN A 51 -20.26 10.36 6.54
CA ASN A 51 -20.58 11.64 5.90
C ASN A 51 -20.01 11.79 4.48
N SER A 52 -19.43 10.76 3.84
CA SER A 52 -18.73 10.92 2.57
C SER A 52 -18.90 9.79 1.58
N LEU A 53 -18.89 10.14 0.29
CA LEU A 53 -19.10 9.24 -0.85
C LEU A 53 -17.75 8.84 -1.51
N TYR A 54 -16.76 8.42 -0.71
CA TYR A 54 -15.51 7.94 -1.27
C TYR A 54 -15.69 6.56 -1.92
N ASN A 55 -15.15 6.40 -3.13
CA ASN A 55 -15.12 5.13 -3.85
C ASN A 55 -13.78 4.41 -3.70
N PHE A 56 -12.72 5.18 -3.48
CA PHE A 56 -11.35 4.70 -3.43
C PHE A 56 -10.63 5.24 -2.19
N VAL A 57 -9.70 4.45 -1.70
CA VAL A 57 -8.81 4.79 -0.59
C VAL A 57 -7.38 4.53 -1.03
N ILE A 58 -6.49 5.47 -0.81
CA ILE A 58 -5.06 5.30 -1.08
C ILE A 58 -4.31 5.45 0.23
N ASN A 59 -3.62 4.39 0.62
CA ASN A 59 -2.78 4.31 1.79
C ASN A 59 -1.36 4.71 1.42
N VAL A 60 -0.94 5.90 1.86
CA VAL A 60 0.45 6.37 1.76
C VAL A 60 1.08 6.25 3.14
N GLN A 61 2.13 5.46 3.25
CA GLN A 61 2.85 5.27 4.51
C GLN A 61 3.58 6.55 4.93
N GLY A 62 3.72 6.78 6.25
CA GLY A 62 4.34 7.98 6.78
C GLY A 62 5.83 8.15 6.45
N ASP A 63 6.50 7.07 6.06
CA ASP A 63 7.90 7.04 5.61
C ASP A 63 8.09 7.33 4.11
N MET A 64 7.01 7.74 3.42
CA MET A 64 7.01 8.09 1.98
C MET A 64 6.80 9.61 1.75
N PRO A 65 7.65 10.50 2.30
CA PRO A 65 7.41 11.95 2.25
C PRO A 65 7.50 12.54 0.84
N PHE A 66 8.20 11.87 -0.08
CA PHE A 66 8.45 12.33 -1.45
C PHE A 66 7.58 11.65 -2.50
N ILE A 67 6.48 11.00 -2.09
CA ILE A 67 5.60 10.34 -3.06
C ILE A 67 5.06 11.35 -4.10
N ASN A 68 5.24 11.03 -5.36
CA ASN A 68 4.81 11.89 -6.44
C ASN A 68 3.29 11.79 -6.67
N LYS A 69 2.63 12.94 -6.83
CA LYS A 69 1.19 13.05 -7.09
C LYS A 69 0.75 12.22 -8.31
N THR A 70 1.58 12.16 -9.35
CA THR A 70 1.26 11.38 -10.56
C THR A 70 1.13 9.90 -10.28
N TYR A 71 1.88 9.35 -9.32
CA TYR A 71 1.80 7.95 -8.91
C TYR A 71 0.47 7.67 -8.19
N ILE A 72 0.05 8.59 -7.31
CA ILE A 72 -1.25 8.50 -6.63
C ILE A 72 -2.40 8.54 -7.64
N GLN A 73 -2.33 9.43 -8.63
CA GLN A 73 -3.33 9.51 -9.70
C GLN A 73 -3.36 8.24 -10.57
N SER A 74 -2.20 7.59 -10.79
CA SER A 74 -2.14 6.34 -11.54
C SER A 74 -2.75 5.17 -10.76
N LEU A 75 -2.47 5.08 -9.44
CA LEU A 75 -3.15 4.12 -8.57
C LEU A 75 -4.67 4.30 -8.62
N ARG A 76 -5.13 5.54 -8.48
CA ARG A 76 -6.58 5.84 -8.54
C ARG A 76 -7.21 5.39 -9.85
N ARG A 77 -6.58 5.62 -11.00
CA ARG A 77 -7.09 5.18 -12.31
C ARG A 77 -7.19 3.67 -12.39
N ASN A 78 -6.19 2.94 -11.91
CA ASN A 78 -6.18 1.49 -11.93
C ASN A 78 -7.28 0.88 -11.04
N LEU A 79 -7.71 1.58 -9.99
CA LEU A 79 -8.82 1.15 -9.13
C LEU A 79 -10.19 1.14 -9.83
N GLU A 80 -10.31 1.70 -11.00
CA GLU A 80 -11.52 1.56 -11.81
C GLU A 80 -11.72 0.10 -12.32
N ASN A 81 -10.60 -0.63 -12.52
CA ASN A 81 -10.61 -2.00 -13.03
C ASN A 81 -10.15 -3.05 -12.01
N PHE A 82 -9.45 -2.63 -10.94
CA PHE A 82 -8.89 -3.54 -9.94
C PHE A 82 -9.34 -3.13 -8.54
N LYS A 83 -9.54 -4.11 -7.67
CA LYS A 83 -9.96 -3.85 -6.29
C LYS A 83 -8.80 -3.40 -5.40
N MET A 84 -7.58 -3.81 -5.75
CA MET A 84 -6.35 -3.43 -5.08
C MET A 84 -5.24 -3.16 -6.10
N THR A 85 -4.46 -2.13 -5.86
CA THR A 85 -3.29 -1.75 -6.66
C THR A 85 -2.15 -1.31 -5.75
N THR A 86 -0.90 -1.44 -6.22
CA THR A 86 0.29 -0.98 -5.50
C THR A 86 1.35 -0.51 -6.49
N LEU A 87 2.46 0.02 -5.97
CA LEU A 87 3.54 0.56 -6.78
C LEU A 87 4.73 -0.41 -6.84
N ALA A 88 5.42 -0.41 -7.97
CA ALA A 88 6.72 -1.07 -8.11
C ALA A 88 7.64 -0.28 -9.04
N CYS A 89 8.96 -0.37 -8.80
CA CYS A 89 9.99 0.20 -9.64
C CYS A 89 11.09 -0.83 -9.95
N PRO A 90 11.82 -0.68 -11.06
CA PRO A 90 13.01 -1.50 -11.31
C PRO A 90 14.04 -1.29 -10.21
N PHE A 91 14.86 -2.29 -9.92
CA PHE A 91 16.09 -2.09 -9.14
C PHE A 91 17.11 -1.31 -9.98
N LEU A 92 17.81 -0.35 -9.38
CA LEU A 92 18.91 0.37 -10.06
C LEU A 92 20.11 -0.55 -10.27
N HIS A 93 20.39 -1.39 -9.28
CA HIS A 93 21.50 -2.34 -9.32
C HIS A 93 21.04 -3.72 -8.86
N SER A 94 21.55 -4.78 -9.48
CA SER A 94 21.20 -6.18 -9.13
C SER A 94 21.46 -6.50 -7.64
N GLN A 95 22.49 -5.90 -7.05
CA GLN A 95 22.82 -6.05 -5.62
C GLN A 95 21.72 -5.55 -4.68
N GLU A 96 20.90 -4.58 -5.11
CA GLU A 96 19.79 -4.07 -4.29
C GLU A 96 18.70 -5.13 -4.07
N ALA A 97 18.56 -6.08 -5.00
CA ALA A 97 17.62 -7.17 -4.86
C ALA A 97 17.98 -8.14 -3.71
N SER A 98 19.24 -8.17 -3.28
CA SER A 98 19.67 -8.95 -2.11
C SER A 98 19.40 -8.24 -0.77
N ASN A 99 19.05 -6.97 -0.78
CA ASN A 99 18.76 -6.22 0.44
C ASN A 99 17.38 -6.63 0.99
N ILE A 100 17.33 -7.27 2.16
CA ILE A 100 16.12 -7.76 2.83
C ILE A 100 15.16 -6.63 3.25
N SER A 101 15.64 -5.40 3.39
CA SER A 101 14.80 -4.23 3.69
C SER A 101 13.99 -3.78 2.48
N LYS A 102 14.44 -4.10 1.27
CA LYS A 102 13.69 -3.83 0.04
C LYS A 102 12.78 -5.00 -0.29
N VAL A 103 11.49 -4.82 -0.22
CA VAL A 103 10.51 -5.85 -0.58
C VAL A 103 10.52 -6.06 -2.09
N LYS A 104 10.52 -7.32 -2.51
CA LYS A 104 10.45 -7.75 -3.92
C LYS A 104 9.02 -8.07 -4.27
N VAL A 105 8.64 -7.73 -5.48
CA VAL A 105 7.42 -8.22 -6.12
C VAL A 105 7.76 -8.93 -7.41
N GLU A 106 7.30 -10.16 -7.55
CA GLU A 106 7.31 -10.91 -8.80
C GLU A 106 6.02 -10.59 -9.57
N ILE A 107 6.14 -10.24 -10.85
CA ILE A 107 5.04 -9.68 -11.63
C ILE A 107 4.80 -10.50 -12.90
N ASP A 108 3.52 -10.83 -13.19
CA ASP A 108 3.09 -11.17 -14.54
C ASP A 108 3.04 -9.86 -15.35
N THR A 109 4.11 -9.59 -16.09
CA THR A 109 4.25 -8.34 -16.86
C THR A 109 3.34 -8.26 -18.08
N THR A 110 2.63 -9.33 -18.42
CA THR A 110 1.63 -9.30 -19.51
C THR A 110 0.27 -8.79 -19.03
N LYS A 111 0.04 -8.85 -17.71
CA LYS A 111 -1.22 -8.47 -17.06
C LYS A 111 -1.04 -7.39 -16.00
N ASP A 112 0.20 -7.03 -15.68
CA ASP A 112 0.57 -6.12 -14.58
C ASP A 112 -0.01 -6.56 -13.23
N ILE A 113 0.11 -7.86 -12.91
CA ILE A 113 -0.42 -8.47 -11.70
C ILE A 113 0.70 -9.05 -10.86
N ALA A 114 0.66 -8.80 -9.55
CA ALA A 114 1.58 -9.41 -8.60
C ALA A 114 1.34 -10.92 -8.52
N LEU A 115 2.41 -11.69 -8.67
CA LEU A 115 2.43 -13.13 -8.49
C LEU A 115 2.93 -13.52 -7.09
N ASN A 116 3.88 -12.74 -6.55
CA ASN A 116 4.46 -12.99 -5.24
C ASN A 116 5.08 -11.72 -4.64
N PHE A 117 5.14 -11.67 -3.30
CA PHE A 117 5.94 -10.69 -2.55
C PHE A 117 6.85 -11.43 -1.59
N SER A 118 8.09 -10.95 -1.43
CA SER A 118 9.04 -11.53 -0.48
C SER A 118 10.13 -10.53 -0.07
N ARG A 119 10.77 -10.77 1.08
CA ARG A 119 11.97 -10.02 1.49
C ARG A 119 13.26 -10.65 0.94
N GLN A 120 13.22 -11.92 0.56
CA GLN A 120 14.36 -12.64 0.00
C GLN A 120 14.11 -12.99 -1.46
N VAL A 121 15.17 -13.03 -2.24
CA VAL A 121 15.15 -13.54 -3.62
C VAL A 121 15.62 -14.99 -3.56
N ASP A 122 14.89 -15.90 -4.18
CA ASP A 122 15.36 -17.24 -4.43
C ASP A 122 16.43 -17.15 -5.54
N ASP A 123 17.70 -17.42 -5.20
CA ASP A 123 18.84 -17.35 -6.11
C ASP A 123 18.69 -18.24 -7.38
N LYS A 124 17.76 -19.21 -7.32
CA LYS A 124 17.44 -20.09 -8.44
C LYS A 124 16.43 -19.48 -9.43
N LYS A 125 15.71 -18.45 -9.03
CA LYS A 125 14.83 -17.70 -9.92
C LYS A 125 15.65 -16.58 -10.55
N ASN A 126 15.91 -16.70 -11.85
CA ASN A 126 16.56 -15.67 -12.63
C ASN A 126 16.00 -14.29 -12.25
N LEU A 127 16.86 -13.36 -11.83
CA LEU A 127 16.57 -11.93 -11.65
C LEU A 127 16.09 -11.25 -12.95
N ASN A 128 15.72 -12.03 -13.93
CA ASN A 128 15.33 -11.62 -15.27
C ASN A 128 13.91 -11.03 -15.26
N LYS A 129 13.86 -9.73 -15.41
CA LYS A 129 12.71 -8.93 -15.94
C LYS A 129 11.37 -8.99 -15.21
N THR A 130 11.13 -9.90 -14.27
CA THR A 130 9.84 -10.08 -13.58
C THR A 130 9.87 -9.70 -12.10
N ILE A 131 11.06 -9.41 -11.54
CA ILE A 131 11.23 -9.04 -10.13
C ILE A 131 11.53 -7.55 -10.03
N PHE A 132 10.70 -6.84 -9.26
CA PHE A 132 10.77 -5.40 -9.06
C PHE A 132 10.85 -5.07 -7.56
N HIS A 133 11.32 -3.89 -7.24
CA HIS A 133 11.21 -3.32 -5.91
C HIS A 133 9.76 -2.88 -5.66
N HIS A 134 9.12 -3.47 -4.68
CA HIS A 134 7.78 -3.08 -4.25
C HIS A 134 7.84 -1.81 -3.39
N ILE A 135 6.99 -0.86 -3.69
CA ILE A 135 6.82 0.38 -2.93
C ILE A 135 5.49 0.30 -2.17
N GLY A 136 5.55 0.37 -0.84
CA GLY A 136 4.45 0.11 0.09
C GLY A 136 3.34 1.17 0.09
N VAL A 137 2.91 1.61 -1.08
CA VAL A 137 1.74 2.47 -1.26
C VAL A 137 0.63 1.65 -1.89
N TYR A 138 -0.54 1.64 -1.28
CA TYR A 138 -1.65 0.79 -1.72
C TYR A 138 -2.86 1.62 -2.09
N GLY A 139 -3.52 1.25 -3.16
CA GLY A 139 -4.85 1.71 -3.50
C GLY A 139 -5.88 0.59 -3.31
N PHE A 140 -7.05 0.94 -2.81
CA PHE A 140 -8.16 0.02 -2.60
C PHE A 140 -9.47 0.61 -3.11
N GLN A 141 -10.31 -0.21 -3.74
CA GLN A 141 -11.73 0.11 -3.79
C GLN A 141 -12.30 0.06 -2.37
N LYS A 142 -13.15 1.01 -2.01
CA LYS A 142 -13.72 1.15 -0.66
C LYS A 142 -14.28 -0.16 -0.11
N ASN A 143 -15.12 -0.84 -0.89
CA ASN A 143 -15.74 -2.09 -0.45
C ASN A 143 -14.72 -3.22 -0.27
N PHE A 144 -13.66 -3.20 -1.05
CA PHE A 144 -12.58 -4.16 -0.89
C PHE A 144 -11.73 -3.86 0.34
N GLN A 145 -11.46 -2.58 0.65
CA GLN A 145 -10.78 -2.20 1.90
C GLN A 145 -11.54 -2.69 3.14
N LYS A 146 -12.87 -2.55 3.16
CA LYS A 146 -13.70 -3.10 4.24
C LYS A 146 -13.61 -4.62 4.35
N LYS A 147 -13.61 -5.32 3.21
CA LYS A 147 -13.39 -6.76 3.18
C LYS A 147 -11.99 -7.12 3.67
N TYR A 148 -10.96 -6.38 3.24
CA TYR A 148 -9.57 -6.61 3.62
C TYR A 148 -9.39 -6.64 5.13
N ILE A 149 -9.90 -5.65 5.87
CA ILE A 149 -9.78 -5.57 7.33
C ILE A 149 -10.60 -6.63 8.07
N SER A 150 -11.56 -7.28 7.42
CA SER A 150 -12.32 -8.39 8.00
C SER A 150 -11.64 -9.75 7.82
N LEU A 151 -10.60 -9.83 6.98
CA LEU A 151 -9.86 -11.07 6.78
C LEU A 151 -8.84 -11.29 7.91
N PRO A 152 -8.68 -12.52 8.37
CA PRO A 152 -7.59 -12.85 9.28
C PRO A 152 -6.24 -12.68 8.59
N GLN A 153 -5.22 -12.34 9.37
CA GLN A 153 -3.84 -12.32 8.85
C GLN A 153 -3.46 -13.72 8.34
N SER A 154 -2.87 -13.77 7.15
CA SER A 154 -2.38 -15.03 6.60
C SER A 154 -1.08 -15.46 7.30
N GLN A 155 -0.81 -16.78 7.33
CA GLN A 155 0.44 -17.30 7.89
C GLN A 155 1.67 -16.66 7.21
N ARG A 156 1.61 -16.42 5.89
CA ARG A 156 2.68 -15.77 5.15
C ARG A 156 2.85 -14.30 5.53
N GLU A 157 1.75 -13.58 5.72
CA GLU A 157 1.77 -12.19 6.20
C GLU A 157 2.49 -12.08 7.54
N LEU A 158 2.21 -13.00 8.48
CA LEU A 158 2.83 -13.02 9.81
C LEU A 158 4.34 -13.32 9.74
N VAL A 159 4.74 -14.28 8.91
CA VAL A 159 6.15 -14.70 8.77
C VAL A 159 6.99 -13.63 8.05
N GLU A 160 6.49 -13.10 6.94
CA GLU A 160 7.20 -12.12 6.11
C GLU A 160 7.04 -10.69 6.62
N THR A 161 6.07 -10.44 7.52
CA THR A 161 5.64 -9.09 7.93
C THR A 161 5.29 -8.20 6.72
N LEU A 162 4.50 -8.77 5.79
CA LEU A 162 4.07 -8.13 4.54
C LEU A 162 2.55 -8.20 4.43
N GLU A 163 1.88 -7.08 4.72
CA GLU A 163 0.42 -6.98 4.82
C GLU A 163 -0.32 -7.38 3.54
N GLN A 164 0.26 -7.13 2.36
CA GLN A 164 -0.35 -7.47 1.07
C GLN A 164 -0.44 -8.99 0.82
N LEU A 165 0.31 -9.80 1.56
CA LEU A 165 0.22 -11.27 1.50
C LEU A 165 -1.10 -11.79 2.08
N ARG A 166 -1.88 -10.99 2.82
CA ARG A 166 -3.20 -11.35 3.33
C ARG A 166 -4.16 -11.70 2.22
N VAL A 167 -4.07 -11.02 1.10
CA VAL A 167 -5.00 -11.15 -0.03
C VAL A 167 -4.38 -11.73 -1.29
N LEU A 168 -3.07 -11.98 -1.29
CA LEU A 168 -2.40 -12.62 -2.42
C LEU A 168 -2.98 -14.03 -2.65
N GLY A 169 -3.43 -14.31 -3.87
CA GLY A 169 -4.12 -15.54 -4.23
C GLY A 169 -5.65 -15.52 -3.99
N LEU A 170 -6.16 -14.58 -3.18
CA LEU A 170 -7.61 -14.36 -3.02
C LEU A 170 -8.14 -13.29 -3.97
N GLU A 171 -7.30 -12.32 -4.30
CA GLU A 171 -7.63 -11.22 -5.21
C GLU A 171 -6.40 -10.84 -6.04
N LYS A 172 -6.64 -10.29 -7.23
CA LYS A 172 -5.59 -9.75 -8.10
C LYS A 172 -5.10 -8.41 -7.54
N ILE A 173 -3.80 -8.31 -7.31
CA ILE A 173 -3.13 -7.06 -6.93
C ILE A 173 -2.49 -6.49 -8.19
N ASN A 174 -3.02 -5.39 -8.70
CA ASN A 174 -2.46 -4.73 -9.87
C ASN A 174 -1.20 -3.94 -9.50
N ILE A 175 -0.24 -3.91 -10.41
CA ILE A 175 1.01 -3.18 -10.28
C ILE A 175 1.01 -1.93 -11.14
N THR A 176 1.28 -0.81 -10.51
CA THR A 176 1.56 0.46 -11.19
C THR A 176 3.07 0.69 -11.18
N TYR A 177 3.67 0.76 -12.35
CA TYR A 177 5.12 1.01 -12.46
C TYR A 177 5.43 2.48 -12.24
N ILE A 178 6.49 2.72 -11.48
CA ILE A 178 7.05 4.05 -11.27
C ILE A 178 8.54 4.05 -11.66
N LYS A 179 9.08 5.24 -11.90
CA LYS A 179 10.51 5.40 -12.09
C LYS A 179 11.20 5.31 -10.73
N ASN A 180 12.37 4.73 -10.70
CA ASN A 180 13.25 4.79 -9.55
C ASN A 180 13.93 6.17 -9.59
N GLU A 181 13.55 7.07 -8.68
CA GLU A 181 14.09 8.43 -8.54
C GLU A 181 15.07 8.47 -7.37
#